data_459f709c3728d21a04df85bb50995eae
#
_entry.id   459f709c3728d21a04df85bb50995eae
#
_cell.length_a   1.000
_cell.length_b   1.000
_cell.length_c   1.000
_cell.angle_alpha   90.00
_cell.angle_beta   90.00
_cell.angle_gamma   90.00
#
_symmetry.space_group_name_H-M   'P 1'
#
loop_
_entity.id
_entity.type
_entity.pdbx_description
1 polymer ?
#
loop_
_entity_poly.entity_id
_entity_poly.type
_entity_poly.pdbx_seq_one_letter_code
_entity_poly.pdbx_strand_id
1 'polypeptide(L)'
;MIEAVGLTKRYGKTVAVDDLSFTVQAGRVTGFLGPNGAGKSTTMRMILGLDAPSGGQVRIDGKLYRDLHQPLRMVGALLDAKWVHPNRSARAHLRWLAKSNNLPAKRVDEVLDIVGLTGVAGRRAGGFSLGMSQRLGIAAALLGDPQVLLFDEPVNGLDPEGILWIRRFMHRLADEGRTVFVSSHLLSEMALTAQDLIVIGKGKLIAQSTTEDFVNRATENTVLVRSPQLQVIRAAIAQTATHIKEDGDKLIVSGMDSEKIGEIAAANGAVLHELSPQRGSLEEAFIQLTGDSVEYHAGLGNHQPDLVTSGK
;
A
#
# COMPACT_ATOMS: atom_id res chain seq x y z
N MET A 1 8.25 16.72 -0.92
CA MET A 1 9.10 15.60 -1.42
C MET A 1 9.88 14.98 -0.28
N ILE A 2 10.03 13.64 -0.24
CA ILE A 2 10.88 12.93 0.73
C ILE A 2 12.00 12.26 -0.05
N GLU A 3 13.24 12.37 0.44
CA GLU A 3 14.43 11.73 -0.16
C GLU A 3 15.18 10.96 0.92
N ALA A 4 15.31 9.65 0.74
CA ALA A 4 16.13 8.76 1.56
C ALA A 4 17.35 8.33 0.77
N VAL A 5 18.54 8.40 1.37
CA VAL A 5 19.81 8.02 0.73
C VAL A 5 20.62 7.15 1.69
N GLY A 6 20.82 5.90 1.31
CA GLY A 6 21.62 4.92 2.05
C GLY A 6 21.09 4.64 3.47
N LEU A 7 19.76 4.80 3.67
CA LEU A 7 19.15 4.76 4.99
C LEU A 7 19.30 3.39 5.63
N THR A 8 19.96 3.32 6.77
CA THR A 8 20.25 2.08 7.48
C THR A 8 19.86 2.17 8.94
N LYS A 9 19.23 1.13 9.49
CA LYS A 9 18.89 1.02 10.90
C LYS A 9 19.24 -0.34 11.46
N ARG A 10 20.01 -0.33 12.53
CA ARG A 10 20.42 -1.53 13.29
C ARG A 10 19.89 -1.43 14.72
N TYR A 11 19.31 -2.52 15.21
CA TYR A 11 18.96 -2.72 16.61
C TYR A 11 19.79 -3.90 17.15
N GLY A 12 20.89 -3.58 17.81
CA GLY A 12 21.86 -4.59 18.21
C GLY A 12 22.41 -5.35 16.98
N LYS A 13 22.16 -6.66 16.91
CA LYS A 13 22.59 -7.51 15.79
C LYS A 13 21.60 -7.51 14.60
N THR A 14 20.37 -7.05 14.82
CA THR A 14 19.32 -7.08 13.78
C THR A 14 19.40 -5.83 12.91
N VAL A 15 19.48 -6.03 11.59
CA VAL A 15 19.38 -4.96 10.59
C VAL A 15 17.92 -4.85 10.16
N ALA A 16 17.24 -3.79 10.60
CA ALA A 16 15.83 -3.56 10.29
C ALA A 16 15.64 -2.83 8.94
N VAL A 17 16.61 -1.98 8.57
CA VAL A 17 16.68 -1.29 7.27
C VAL A 17 18.13 -1.29 6.83
N ASP A 18 18.40 -1.62 5.56
CA ASP A 18 19.74 -1.85 5.03
C ASP A 18 19.93 -1.15 3.69
N ASP A 19 20.67 -0.04 3.70
CA ASP A 19 21.03 0.77 2.53
C ASP A 19 19.84 1.19 1.65
N LEU A 20 18.75 1.63 2.27
CA LEU A 20 17.51 1.95 1.59
C LEU A 20 17.56 3.36 0.99
N SER A 21 17.44 3.47 -0.34
CA SER A 21 17.41 4.73 -1.07
C SER A 21 16.13 4.82 -1.90
N PHE A 22 15.37 5.91 -1.74
CA PHE A 22 14.14 6.15 -2.50
C PHE A 22 13.73 7.63 -2.46
N THR A 23 12.78 7.99 -3.33
CA THR A 23 12.19 9.32 -3.40
C THR A 23 10.67 9.24 -3.42
N VAL A 24 9.99 10.09 -2.65
CA VAL A 24 8.52 10.26 -2.66
C VAL A 24 8.20 11.62 -3.24
N GLN A 25 7.47 11.64 -4.35
CA GLN A 25 7.11 12.85 -5.08
C GLN A 25 5.92 13.59 -4.48
N ALA A 26 5.84 14.90 -4.68
CA ALA A 26 4.65 15.69 -4.36
C ALA A 26 3.56 15.48 -5.42
N GLY A 27 2.30 15.72 -5.03
CA GLY A 27 1.14 15.61 -5.92
C GLY A 27 0.74 14.16 -6.24
N ARG A 28 1.27 13.19 -5.53
CA ARG A 28 1.00 11.76 -5.76
C ARG A 28 0.84 11.01 -4.44
N VAL A 29 0.06 9.93 -4.49
CA VAL A 29 0.02 8.94 -3.41
C VAL A 29 1.07 7.87 -3.71
N THR A 30 2.06 7.75 -2.85
CA THR A 30 3.10 6.72 -2.94
C THR A 30 2.85 5.64 -1.91
N GLY A 31 2.61 4.42 -2.37
CA GLY A 31 2.47 3.22 -1.54
C GLY A 31 3.82 2.67 -1.10
N PHE A 32 3.98 2.39 0.18
CA PHE A 32 5.16 1.77 0.77
C PHE A 32 4.83 0.34 1.19
N LEU A 33 5.20 -0.62 0.36
CA LEU A 33 4.78 -2.00 0.43
C LEU A 33 5.90 -2.92 0.92
N GLY A 34 5.50 -3.96 1.61
CA GLY A 34 6.40 -5.01 2.07
C GLY A 34 5.74 -5.90 3.12
N PRO A 35 6.22 -7.11 3.34
CA PRO A 35 5.70 -7.99 4.36
C PRO A 35 5.87 -7.39 5.76
N ASN A 36 5.24 -8.01 6.76
CA ASN A 36 5.47 -7.65 8.15
C ASN A 36 6.94 -7.92 8.50
N GLY A 37 7.57 -6.99 9.23
CA GLY A 37 9.00 -7.07 9.53
C GLY A 37 9.92 -6.50 8.43
N ALA A 38 9.41 -6.11 7.26
CA ALA A 38 10.24 -5.58 6.15
C ALA A 38 10.92 -4.23 6.43
N GLY A 39 10.59 -3.56 7.55
CA GLY A 39 11.20 -2.28 7.92
C GLY A 39 10.34 -1.04 7.65
N LYS A 40 9.06 -1.18 7.23
CA LYS A 40 8.16 -0.06 6.90
C LYS A 40 8.03 0.96 8.02
N SER A 41 7.52 0.56 9.18
CA SER A 41 7.33 1.46 10.32
C SER A 41 8.65 2.03 10.84
N THR A 42 9.74 1.24 10.83
CA THR A 42 11.08 1.73 11.17
C THR A 42 11.53 2.86 10.24
N THR A 43 11.32 2.70 8.94
CA THR A 43 11.63 3.73 7.93
C THR A 43 10.81 5.00 8.18
N MET A 44 9.50 4.88 8.40
CA MET A 44 8.64 6.03 8.70
C MET A 44 9.06 6.76 9.99
N ARG A 45 9.46 6.01 11.02
CA ARG A 45 9.98 6.60 12.27
C ARG A 45 11.29 7.34 12.05
N MET A 46 12.18 6.85 11.17
CA MET A 46 13.41 7.56 10.81
C MET A 46 13.14 8.83 10.01
N ILE A 47 12.15 8.82 9.09
CA ILE A 47 11.73 10.03 8.34
C ILE A 47 11.30 11.14 9.31
N LEU A 48 10.59 10.79 10.39
CA LEU A 48 10.10 11.70 11.41
C LEU A 48 11.14 12.01 12.51
N GLY A 49 12.37 11.49 12.40
CA GLY A 49 13.41 11.70 13.41
C GLY A 49 13.10 11.07 14.78
N LEU A 50 12.09 10.19 14.86
CA LEU A 50 11.75 9.44 16.08
C LEU A 50 12.80 8.37 16.39
N ASP A 51 13.39 7.80 15.34
CA ASP A 51 14.53 6.89 15.44
C ASP A 51 15.70 7.48 14.65
N ALA A 52 16.87 7.60 15.27
CA ALA A 52 18.07 8.01 14.56
C ALA A 52 18.54 6.87 13.63
N PRO A 53 18.85 7.13 12.36
CA PRO A 53 19.45 6.14 11.49
C PRO A 53 20.85 5.74 11.98
N SER A 54 21.25 4.50 11.72
CA SER A 54 22.62 4.00 11.95
C SER A 54 23.56 4.39 10.82
N GLY A 55 23.04 4.70 9.64
CA GLY A 55 23.74 5.17 8.45
C GLY A 55 22.78 5.83 7.47
N GLY A 56 23.33 6.61 6.54
CA GLY A 56 22.54 7.35 5.58
C GLY A 56 21.77 8.51 6.19
N GLN A 57 20.83 9.06 5.42
CA GLN A 57 20.00 10.19 5.85
C GLN A 57 18.67 10.22 5.10
N VAL A 58 17.69 10.92 5.67
CA VAL A 58 16.42 11.22 5.01
C VAL A 58 16.13 12.72 5.13
N ARG A 59 15.67 13.32 4.04
CA ARG A 59 15.34 14.74 3.94
C ARG A 59 13.90 14.93 3.50
N ILE A 60 13.28 15.97 4.02
CA ILE A 60 11.94 16.43 3.64
C ILE A 60 12.12 17.84 3.08
N ASP A 61 11.84 18.01 1.79
CA ASP A 61 12.10 19.24 1.04
C ASP A 61 13.54 19.78 1.27
N GLY A 62 14.51 18.86 1.19
CA GLY A 62 15.94 19.15 1.36
C GLY A 62 16.44 19.30 2.80
N LYS A 63 15.57 19.25 3.82
CA LYS A 63 15.90 19.44 5.26
C LYS A 63 15.75 18.16 6.05
N LEU A 64 16.57 17.96 7.06
CA LEU A 64 16.35 16.91 8.05
C LEU A 64 15.13 17.29 8.91
N TYR A 65 14.35 16.31 9.38
CA TYR A 65 13.17 16.56 10.20
C TYR A 65 13.47 17.43 11.44
N ARG A 66 14.60 17.18 12.12
CA ARG A 66 15.06 17.95 13.30
C ARG A 66 15.35 19.44 13.02
N ASP A 67 15.60 19.78 11.74
CA ASP A 67 15.94 21.14 11.31
C ASP A 67 14.69 21.92 10.84
N LEU A 68 13.50 21.29 10.89
CA LEU A 68 12.24 21.95 10.55
C LEU A 68 11.79 22.90 11.67
N HIS A 69 11.56 24.16 11.33
CA HIS A 69 11.18 25.17 12.32
C HIS A 69 9.79 24.93 12.94
N GLN A 70 8.82 24.49 12.14
CA GLN A 70 7.44 24.19 12.59
C GLN A 70 7.04 22.84 11.98
N PRO A 71 7.53 21.71 12.53
CA PRO A 71 7.42 20.42 11.88
C PRO A 71 5.97 20.01 11.57
N LEU A 72 4.99 20.30 12.45
CA LEU A 72 3.58 19.97 12.18
C LEU A 72 2.94 20.75 11.03
N ARG A 73 3.54 21.86 10.58
CA ARG A 73 3.09 22.58 9.37
C ARG A 73 3.72 22.03 8.10
N MET A 74 4.78 21.28 8.25
CA MET A 74 5.48 20.64 7.12
C MET A 74 5.09 19.18 6.98
N VAL A 75 4.95 18.46 8.09
CA VAL A 75 4.74 17.02 8.13
C VAL A 75 3.63 16.67 9.10
N GLY A 76 2.63 15.94 8.61
CA GLY A 76 1.62 15.26 9.41
C GLY A 76 1.83 13.76 9.37
N ALA A 77 1.69 13.08 10.48
CA ALA A 77 1.89 11.64 10.52
C ALA A 77 0.85 10.92 11.39
N LEU A 78 0.42 9.77 10.91
CA LEU A 78 -0.31 8.76 11.65
C LEU A 78 0.52 7.49 11.65
N LEU A 79 1.19 7.17 12.79
CA LEU A 79 1.96 5.93 12.95
C LEU A 79 1.21 4.88 13.78
N ASP A 80 0.36 5.33 14.72
CA ASP A 80 -0.49 4.48 15.53
C ASP A 80 -1.73 5.25 15.99
N ALA A 81 -2.91 4.71 15.73
CA ALA A 81 -4.19 5.31 16.11
C ALA A 81 -4.44 5.29 17.64
N LYS A 82 -3.72 4.46 18.39
CA LYS A 82 -3.94 4.26 19.83
C LYS A 82 -3.16 5.22 20.73
N TRP A 83 -2.38 6.15 20.19
CA TRP A 83 -1.55 7.08 20.97
C TRP A 83 -2.33 8.23 21.63
N VAL A 84 -3.64 8.17 21.62
CA VAL A 84 -4.49 9.15 22.29
C VAL A 84 -4.77 8.70 23.72
N HIS A 85 -4.57 9.61 24.69
CA HIS A 85 -4.88 9.32 26.09
C HIS A 85 -6.39 8.96 26.25
N PRO A 86 -6.75 7.78 26.77
CA PRO A 86 -8.12 7.26 26.71
C PRO A 86 -9.16 8.12 27.43
N ASN A 87 -8.77 8.83 28.49
CA ASN A 87 -9.65 9.71 29.24
C ASN A 87 -9.79 11.13 28.67
N ARG A 88 -9.04 11.45 27.59
CA ARG A 88 -9.15 12.75 26.93
C ARG A 88 -10.19 12.70 25.81
N SER A 89 -11.04 13.72 25.69
CA SER A 89 -11.94 13.80 24.54
C SER A 89 -11.16 14.11 23.25
N ALA A 90 -11.73 13.73 22.09
CA ALA A 90 -11.12 14.01 20.79
C ALA A 90 -10.80 15.50 20.62
N ARG A 91 -11.77 16.38 20.92
CA ARG A 91 -11.59 17.84 20.88
C ARG A 91 -10.50 18.32 21.83
N ALA A 92 -10.47 17.81 23.07
CA ALA A 92 -9.45 18.20 24.06
C ALA A 92 -8.05 17.74 23.65
N HIS A 93 -7.94 16.56 23.01
CA HIS A 93 -6.68 16.05 22.47
C HIS A 93 -6.15 16.97 21.36
N LEU A 94 -6.98 17.29 20.36
CA LEU A 94 -6.59 18.16 19.25
C LEU A 94 -6.28 19.61 19.72
N ARG A 95 -7.05 20.14 20.68
CA ARG A 95 -6.75 21.44 21.29
C ARG A 95 -5.41 21.46 22.00
N TRP A 96 -5.08 20.38 22.71
CA TRP A 96 -3.78 20.26 23.37
C TRP A 96 -2.65 20.25 22.35
N LEU A 97 -2.76 19.47 21.26
CA LEU A 97 -1.78 19.46 20.18
C LEU A 97 -1.66 20.82 19.50
N ALA A 98 -2.78 21.47 19.19
CA ALA A 98 -2.78 22.78 18.57
C ALA A 98 -2.06 23.81 19.44
N LYS A 99 -2.38 23.86 20.76
CA LYS A 99 -1.76 24.78 21.69
C LYS A 99 -0.26 24.54 21.89
N SER A 100 0.15 23.26 21.99
CA SER A 100 1.57 22.87 22.15
C SER A 100 2.42 23.21 20.93
N ASN A 101 1.81 23.43 19.77
CA ASN A 101 2.52 23.72 18.52
C ASN A 101 2.18 25.09 17.92
N ASN A 102 1.61 25.99 18.72
CA ASN A 102 1.22 27.34 18.29
C ASN A 102 0.34 27.36 17.03
N LEU A 103 -0.59 26.41 16.92
CA LEU A 103 -1.54 26.33 15.82
C LEU A 103 -2.86 27.04 16.18
N PRO A 104 -3.58 27.62 15.21
CA PRO A 104 -4.84 28.30 15.44
C PRO A 104 -5.90 27.35 16.01
N ALA A 105 -6.63 27.77 17.05
CA ALA A 105 -7.67 26.96 17.70
C ALA A 105 -8.79 26.54 16.73
N LYS A 106 -9.11 27.36 15.72
CA LYS A 106 -10.12 27.07 14.69
C LYS A 106 -9.81 25.81 13.89
N ARG A 107 -8.51 25.45 13.71
CA ARG A 107 -8.10 24.23 13.01
C ARG A 107 -8.65 22.96 13.65
N VAL A 108 -8.90 22.98 14.97
CA VAL A 108 -9.44 21.82 15.68
C VAL A 108 -10.84 21.44 15.15
N ASP A 109 -11.69 22.45 14.97
CA ASP A 109 -13.06 22.21 14.46
C ASP A 109 -13.05 21.84 12.96
N GLU A 110 -12.17 22.50 12.19
CA GLU A 110 -11.97 22.19 10.75
C GLU A 110 -11.55 20.73 10.55
N VAL A 111 -10.53 20.24 11.28
CA VAL A 111 -10.06 18.85 11.09
C VAL A 111 -11.06 17.82 11.63
N LEU A 112 -11.81 18.14 12.70
CA LEU A 112 -12.89 17.28 13.19
C LEU A 112 -14.00 17.12 12.16
N ASP A 113 -14.34 18.19 11.44
CA ASP A 113 -15.32 18.18 10.35
C ASP A 113 -14.82 17.33 9.16
N ILE A 114 -13.58 17.57 8.72
CA ILE A 114 -12.95 16.83 7.61
C ILE A 114 -13.02 15.31 7.84
N VAL A 115 -12.77 14.85 9.07
CA VAL A 115 -12.76 13.41 9.39
C VAL A 115 -14.12 12.88 9.86
N GLY A 116 -15.17 13.74 9.92
CA GLY A 116 -16.52 13.35 10.32
C GLY A 116 -16.66 13.01 11.81
N LEU A 117 -15.88 13.62 12.69
CA LEU A 117 -15.92 13.39 14.15
C LEU A 117 -16.56 14.52 14.96
N THR A 118 -17.12 15.55 14.29
CA THR A 118 -17.70 16.73 14.96
C THR A 118 -18.77 16.35 15.99
N GLY A 119 -19.70 15.44 15.64
CA GLY A 119 -20.79 15.02 16.51
C GLY A 119 -20.39 14.23 17.76
N VAL A 120 -19.16 13.66 17.77
CA VAL A 120 -18.63 12.86 18.87
C VAL A 120 -17.37 13.45 19.49
N ALA A 121 -16.99 14.66 19.09
CA ALA A 121 -15.75 15.32 19.50
C ALA A 121 -15.61 15.52 21.02
N GLY A 122 -16.73 15.59 21.75
CA GLY A 122 -16.78 15.69 23.23
C GLY A 122 -16.60 14.34 23.96
N ARG A 123 -16.73 13.20 23.26
CA ARG A 123 -16.60 11.87 23.87
C ARG A 123 -15.14 11.53 24.13
N ARG A 124 -14.90 10.74 25.19
CA ARG A 124 -13.55 10.24 25.53
C ARG A 124 -13.05 9.29 24.45
N ALA A 125 -11.79 9.43 24.03
CA ALA A 125 -11.17 8.62 22.98
C ALA A 125 -11.09 7.11 23.34
N GLY A 126 -11.01 6.77 24.63
CA GLY A 126 -11.03 5.37 25.07
C GLY A 126 -12.33 4.62 24.75
N GLY A 127 -13.41 5.32 24.42
CA GLY A 127 -14.68 4.72 23.96
C GLY A 127 -14.86 4.76 22.44
N PHE A 128 -13.82 5.09 21.67
CA PHE A 128 -13.86 5.12 20.21
C PHE A 128 -13.69 3.72 19.63
N SER A 129 -14.41 3.44 18.53
CA SER A 129 -14.07 2.29 17.69
C SER A 129 -12.68 2.47 17.08
N LEU A 130 -12.10 1.39 16.53
CA LEU A 130 -10.81 1.48 15.87
C LEU A 130 -10.86 2.48 14.70
N GLY A 131 -11.92 2.46 13.88
CA GLY A 131 -12.13 3.43 12.80
C GLY A 131 -12.27 4.87 13.29
N MET A 132 -12.94 5.12 14.41
CA MET A 132 -12.99 6.46 15.01
C MET A 132 -11.61 6.91 15.52
N SER A 133 -10.82 5.99 16.05
CA SER A 133 -9.45 6.27 16.51
C SER A 133 -8.53 6.59 15.33
N GLN A 134 -8.64 5.85 14.22
CA GLN A 134 -7.93 6.15 12.96
C GLN A 134 -8.29 7.54 12.44
N ARG A 135 -9.58 7.87 12.36
CA ARG A 135 -10.04 9.21 11.95
C ARG A 135 -9.50 10.32 12.86
N LEU A 136 -9.42 10.07 14.18
CA LEU A 136 -8.84 11.04 15.12
C LEU A 136 -7.34 11.21 14.89
N GLY A 137 -6.61 10.12 14.62
CA GLY A 137 -5.19 10.18 14.28
C GLY A 137 -4.93 10.95 12.99
N ILE A 138 -5.78 10.75 11.96
CA ILE A 138 -5.75 11.52 10.71
C ILE A 138 -6.03 13.01 10.99
N ALA A 139 -7.03 13.34 11.84
CA ALA A 139 -7.31 14.72 12.26
C ALA A 139 -6.09 15.37 12.92
N ALA A 140 -5.38 14.63 13.77
CA ALA A 140 -4.14 15.10 14.40
C ALA A 140 -3.03 15.35 13.37
N ALA A 141 -2.87 14.45 12.39
CA ALA A 141 -1.91 14.62 11.30
C ALA A 141 -2.20 15.85 10.43
N LEU A 142 -3.48 16.20 10.25
CA LEU A 142 -3.92 17.36 9.45
C LEU A 142 -3.90 18.71 10.20
N LEU A 143 -3.69 18.68 11.50
CA LEU A 143 -3.90 19.84 12.36
C LEU A 143 -3.05 21.05 11.94
N GLY A 144 -1.81 20.82 11.54
CA GLY A 144 -0.87 21.83 11.06
C GLY A 144 -1.03 22.25 9.61
N ASP A 145 -1.96 21.63 8.86
CA ASP A 145 -2.12 21.80 7.41
C ASP A 145 -0.85 21.47 6.61
N PRO A 146 -0.26 20.27 6.82
CA PRO A 146 1.07 19.94 6.33
C PRO A 146 1.10 19.66 4.83
N GLN A 147 2.27 19.90 4.21
CA GLN A 147 2.54 19.58 2.81
C GLN A 147 2.93 18.11 2.61
N VAL A 148 3.40 17.43 3.65
CA VAL A 148 3.84 16.04 3.61
C VAL A 148 3.04 15.23 4.62
N LEU A 149 2.47 14.13 4.20
CA LEU A 149 1.63 13.26 5.03
C LEU A 149 2.15 11.83 4.99
N LEU A 150 2.38 11.26 6.18
CA LEU A 150 2.80 9.88 6.37
C LEU A 150 1.69 9.11 7.10
N PHE A 151 1.23 8.03 6.50
CA PHE A 151 0.20 7.16 7.09
C PHE A 151 0.72 5.73 7.17
N ASP A 152 0.89 5.22 8.39
CA ASP A 152 1.28 3.82 8.62
C ASP A 152 0.02 2.99 8.83
N GLU A 153 -0.27 2.10 7.86
CA GLU A 153 -1.41 1.18 7.86
C GLU A 153 -2.77 1.88 8.14
N PRO A 154 -3.14 2.98 7.46
CA PRO A 154 -4.29 3.81 7.83
C PRO A 154 -5.64 3.14 7.60
N VAL A 155 -5.71 2.08 6.80
CA VAL A 155 -6.94 1.33 6.49
C VAL A 155 -7.26 0.25 7.51
N ASN A 156 -6.32 -0.09 8.39
CA ASN A 156 -6.52 -1.16 9.36
C ASN A 156 -7.68 -0.87 10.32
N GLY A 157 -8.63 -1.80 10.34
CA GLY A 157 -9.80 -1.72 11.22
C GLY A 157 -10.85 -0.70 10.81
N LEU A 158 -10.78 -0.19 9.57
CA LEU A 158 -11.88 0.54 8.96
C LEU A 158 -12.88 -0.47 8.34
N ASP A 159 -14.14 -0.07 8.32
CA ASP A 159 -15.17 -0.72 7.53
C ASP A 159 -15.02 -0.34 6.03
N PRO A 160 -15.73 -1.02 5.11
CA PRO A 160 -15.60 -0.73 3.67
C PRO A 160 -15.87 0.74 3.31
N GLU A 161 -16.81 1.41 4.00
CA GLU A 161 -17.09 2.83 3.80
C GLU A 161 -15.91 3.70 4.25
N GLY A 162 -15.30 3.37 5.39
CA GLY A 162 -14.11 4.03 5.91
C GLY A 162 -12.89 3.87 4.98
N ILE A 163 -12.70 2.68 4.39
CA ILE A 163 -11.63 2.43 3.41
C ILE A 163 -11.85 3.30 2.16
N LEU A 164 -13.08 3.34 1.64
CA LEU A 164 -13.41 4.17 0.48
C LEU A 164 -13.21 5.67 0.77
N TRP A 165 -13.60 6.11 1.98
CA TRP A 165 -13.41 7.48 2.42
C TRP A 165 -11.92 7.85 2.49
N ILE A 166 -11.06 7.05 3.15
CA ILE A 166 -9.63 7.37 3.29
C ILE A 166 -8.92 7.37 1.94
N ARG A 167 -9.28 6.46 1.02
CA ARG A 167 -8.74 6.42 -0.34
C ARG A 167 -9.03 7.73 -1.08
N ARG A 168 -10.30 8.13 -1.14
CA ARG A 168 -10.71 9.40 -1.77
C ARG A 168 -10.06 10.61 -1.12
N PHE A 169 -9.87 10.53 0.20
CA PHE A 169 -9.22 11.57 0.96
C PHE A 169 -7.73 11.70 0.60
N MET A 170 -6.99 10.60 0.51
CA MET A 170 -5.58 10.60 0.09
C MET A 170 -5.41 11.13 -1.34
N HIS A 171 -6.27 10.74 -2.28
CA HIS A 171 -6.26 11.27 -3.64
C HIS A 171 -6.46 12.79 -3.64
N ARG A 172 -7.47 13.29 -2.93
CA ARG A 172 -7.71 14.74 -2.83
C ARG A 172 -6.50 15.50 -2.28
N LEU A 173 -5.84 14.98 -1.25
CA LEU A 173 -4.61 15.59 -0.71
C LEU A 173 -3.48 15.62 -1.75
N ALA A 174 -3.33 14.56 -2.54
CA ALA A 174 -2.36 14.51 -3.64
C ALA A 174 -2.73 15.51 -4.75
N ASP A 175 -4.00 15.61 -5.14
CA ASP A 175 -4.50 16.57 -6.13
C ASP A 175 -4.30 18.03 -5.68
N GLU A 176 -4.27 18.30 -4.36
CA GLU A 176 -3.87 19.58 -3.78
C GLU A 176 -2.35 19.84 -3.87
N GLY A 177 -1.58 18.92 -4.45
CA GLY A 177 -0.13 19.02 -4.59
C GLY A 177 0.67 18.52 -3.37
N ARG A 178 0.03 17.93 -2.37
CA ARG A 178 0.72 17.41 -1.17
C ARG A 178 1.44 16.08 -1.48
N THR A 179 2.48 15.80 -0.72
CA THR A 179 3.16 14.50 -0.73
C THR A 179 2.40 13.55 0.20
N VAL A 180 1.88 12.45 -0.32
CA VAL A 180 1.19 11.42 0.48
C VAL A 180 1.98 10.13 0.43
N PHE A 181 2.50 9.68 1.58
CA PHE A 181 3.27 8.46 1.74
C PHE A 181 2.54 7.51 2.68
N VAL A 182 2.11 6.36 2.16
CA VAL A 182 1.23 5.43 2.88
C VAL A 182 1.80 4.02 2.89
N SER A 183 1.99 3.43 4.08
CA SER A 183 2.33 2.02 4.17
C SER A 183 1.08 1.15 4.14
N SER A 184 1.20 -0.03 3.56
CA SER A 184 0.19 -1.08 3.67
C SER A 184 0.81 -2.46 3.45
N HIS A 185 0.14 -3.47 3.99
CA HIS A 185 0.33 -4.87 3.63
C HIS A 185 -0.82 -5.41 2.76
N LEU A 186 -1.88 -4.60 2.56
CA LEU A 186 -3.04 -4.92 1.72
C LEU A 186 -2.79 -4.43 0.29
N LEU A 187 -2.36 -5.34 -0.56
CA LEU A 187 -1.94 -5.02 -1.93
C LEU A 187 -3.10 -4.56 -2.81
N SER A 188 -4.27 -5.22 -2.70
CA SER A 188 -5.50 -4.84 -3.41
C SER A 188 -5.92 -3.39 -3.11
N GLU A 189 -5.82 -2.96 -1.85
CA GLU A 189 -6.11 -1.57 -1.49
C GLU A 189 -5.09 -0.60 -2.07
N MET A 190 -3.80 -0.99 -2.09
CA MET A 190 -2.75 -0.15 -2.69
C MET A 190 -2.88 -0.05 -4.21
N ALA A 191 -3.26 -1.11 -4.90
CA ALA A 191 -3.52 -1.09 -6.34
C ALA A 191 -4.56 -0.02 -6.74
N LEU A 192 -5.53 0.23 -5.86
CA LEU A 192 -6.61 1.21 -6.07
C LEU A 192 -6.28 2.61 -5.54
N THR A 193 -5.21 2.75 -4.77
CA THR A 193 -4.92 3.99 -4.03
C THR A 193 -3.62 4.66 -4.49
N ALA A 194 -2.55 3.90 -4.70
CA ALA A 194 -1.23 4.44 -4.97
C ALA A 194 -0.96 4.59 -6.48
N GLN A 195 -0.46 5.76 -6.89
CA GLN A 195 0.07 5.98 -8.23
C GLN A 195 1.52 5.50 -8.36
N ASP A 196 2.30 5.62 -7.29
CA ASP A 196 3.68 5.16 -7.22
C ASP A 196 3.84 4.12 -6.11
N LEU A 197 4.77 3.19 -6.30
CA LEU A 197 5.09 2.16 -5.34
C LEU A 197 6.58 2.17 -4.98
N ILE A 198 6.84 1.98 -3.71
CA ILE A 198 8.15 1.62 -3.17
C ILE A 198 7.96 0.28 -2.45
N VAL A 199 8.58 -0.76 -2.97
CA VAL A 199 8.45 -2.13 -2.45
C VAL A 199 9.74 -2.50 -1.74
N ILE A 200 9.64 -2.95 -0.49
CA ILE A 200 10.76 -3.38 0.32
C ILE A 200 10.61 -4.81 0.85
N GLY A 201 11.75 -5.48 1.04
CA GLY A 201 11.82 -6.79 1.68
C GLY A 201 13.11 -6.92 2.48
N LYS A 202 13.04 -7.47 3.70
CA LYS A 202 14.20 -7.64 4.61
C LYS A 202 15.04 -6.36 4.75
N GLY A 203 14.38 -5.20 4.82
CA GLY A 203 15.02 -3.90 4.98
C GLY A 203 15.61 -3.27 3.71
N LYS A 204 15.51 -3.92 2.55
CA LYS A 204 16.09 -3.46 1.27
C LYS A 204 15.03 -3.06 0.27
N LEU A 205 15.40 -2.15 -0.65
CA LEU A 205 14.57 -1.80 -1.79
C LEU A 205 14.51 -2.98 -2.78
N ILE A 206 13.29 -3.38 -3.14
CA ILE A 206 13.03 -4.37 -4.21
C ILE A 206 12.69 -3.65 -5.50
N ALA A 207 11.78 -2.67 -5.43
CA ALA A 207 11.36 -1.89 -6.59
C ALA A 207 10.89 -0.48 -6.19
N GLN A 208 11.08 0.46 -7.11
CA GLN A 208 10.43 1.77 -7.11
C GLN A 208 9.96 2.07 -8.53
N SER A 209 8.65 2.22 -8.73
CA SER A 209 8.04 2.46 -10.04
C SER A 209 6.63 3.01 -9.89
N THR A 210 5.94 3.32 -10.99
CA THR A 210 4.50 3.49 -10.96
C THR A 210 3.80 2.16 -10.65
N THR A 211 2.57 2.21 -10.13
CA THR A 211 1.76 1.00 -9.87
C THR A 211 1.54 0.22 -11.16
N GLU A 212 1.27 0.92 -12.26
CA GLU A 212 1.07 0.32 -13.57
C GLU A 212 2.33 -0.40 -14.09
N ASP A 213 3.49 0.27 -14.04
CA ASP A 213 4.76 -0.35 -14.47
C ASP A 213 5.14 -1.55 -13.61
N PHE A 214 4.85 -1.49 -12.30
CA PHE A 214 5.13 -2.61 -11.39
C PHE A 214 4.35 -3.86 -11.78
N VAL A 215 3.05 -3.69 -12.02
CA VAL A 215 2.18 -4.80 -12.47
C VAL A 215 2.62 -5.30 -13.83
N ASN A 216 2.84 -4.41 -14.81
CA ASN A 216 3.22 -4.79 -16.18
C ASN A 216 4.58 -5.50 -16.27
N ARG A 217 5.53 -5.21 -15.37
CA ARG A 217 6.85 -5.88 -15.35
C ARG A 217 6.82 -7.29 -14.77
N ALA A 218 5.92 -7.53 -13.83
CA ALA A 218 5.88 -8.78 -13.08
C ALA A 218 4.85 -9.75 -13.64
N THR A 219 3.89 -9.28 -14.43
CA THR A 219 2.81 -10.13 -14.95
C THR A 219 2.76 -10.03 -16.45
N GLU A 220 2.67 -11.18 -17.10
CA GLU A 220 2.34 -11.23 -18.52
C GLU A 220 0.87 -10.83 -18.69
N ASN A 221 0.61 -9.88 -19.59
CA ASN A 221 -0.76 -9.60 -20.01
C ASN A 221 -1.31 -10.86 -20.69
N THR A 222 -2.40 -11.39 -20.15
CA THR A 222 -3.04 -12.59 -20.69
C THR A 222 -4.44 -12.26 -21.17
N VAL A 223 -4.97 -13.07 -22.07
CA VAL A 223 -6.35 -12.99 -22.53
C VAL A 223 -7.06 -14.30 -22.21
N LEU A 224 -8.15 -14.19 -21.45
CA LEU A 224 -9.05 -15.31 -21.19
C LEU A 224 -9.98 -15.49 -22.39
N VAL A 225 -10.03 -16.70 -22.93
CA VAL A 225 -10.88 -17.07 -24.07
C VAL A 225 -11.76 -18.24 -23.68
N ARG A 226 -13.09 -18.10 -23.83
CA ARG A 226 -14.05 -19.22 -23.74
C ARG A 226 -14.79 -19.36 -25.03
N SER A 227 -14.87 -20.60 -25.54
CA SER A 227 -15.52 -20.92 -26.80
C SER A 227 -15.92 -22.38 -26.82
N PRO A 228 -17.04 -22.73 -27.46
CA PRO A 228 -17.35 -24.13 -27.77
C PRO A 228 -16.32 -24.78 -28.72
N GLN A 229 -15.61 -23.95 -29.51
CA GLN A 229 -14.58 -24.39 -30.47
C GLN A 229 -13.16 -24.00 -29.98
N LEU A 230 -12.83 -24.23 -28.70
CA LEU A 230 -11.52 -23.87 -28.12
C LEU A 230 -10.33 -24.43 -28.89
N GLN A 231 -10.43 -25.67 -29.38
CA GLN A 231 -9.35 -26.32 -30.13
C GLN A 231 -9.08 -25.66 -31.47
N VAL A 232 -10.12 -25.12 -32.14
CA VAL A 232 -9.96 -24.36 -33.39
C VAL A 232 -9.18 -23.07 -33.12
N ILE A 233 -9.57 -22.34 -32.09
CA ILE A 233 -8.89 -21.11 -31.70
C ILE A 233 -7.45 -21.40 -31.28
N ARG A 234 -7.23 -22.42 -30.44
CA ARG A 234 -5.89 -22.83 -29.98
C ARG A 234 -4.97 -23.14 -31.16
N ALA A 235 -5.44 -23.92 -32.14
CA ALA A 235 -4.66 -24.26 -33.32
C ALA A 235 -4.31 -23.02 -34.17
N ALA A 236 -5.25 -22.08 -34.30
CA ALA A 236 -5.08 -20.87 -35.10
C ALA A 236 -4.09 -19.86 -34.46
N ILE A 237 -4.02 -19.79 -33.10
CA ILE A 237 -3.13 -18.88 -32.42
C ILE A 237 -1.78 -19.47 -32.00
N ALA A 238 -1.62 -20.81 -32.14
CA ALA A 238 -0.44 -21.56 -31.63
C ALA A 238 0.91 -21.08 -32.17
N GLN A 239 0.96 -20.49 -33.37
CA GLN A 239 2.19 -19.95 -33.97
C GLN A 239 2.48 -18.51 -33.61
N THR A 240 1.51 -17.76 -33.05
CA THR A 240 1.60 -16.32 -32.81
C THR A 240 1.60 -15.99 -31.33
N ALA A 241 0.93 -16.80 -30.49
CA ALA A 241 0.90 -16.62 -29.05
C ALA A 241 2.23 -17.05 -28.41
N THR A 242 2.69 -16.33 -27.39
CA THR A 242 3.93 -16.65 -26.65
C THR A 242 3.72 -17.89 -25.77
N HIS A 243 2.57 -17.96 -25.10
CA HIS A 243 2.18 -19.08 -24.25
C HIS A 243 0.67 -19.29 -24.28
N ILE A 244 0.22 -20.55 -24.28
CA ILE A 244 -1.20 -20.92 -24.23
C ILE A 244 -1.37 -21.98 -23.15
N LYS A 245 -2.15 -21.64 -22.10
CA LYS A 245 -2.53 -22.56 -21.03
C LYS A 245 -4.01 -22.89 -21.15
N GLU A 246 -4.32 -24.19 -21.13
CA GLU A 246 -5.70 -24.68 -21.09
C GLU A 246 -6.11 -24.91 -19.62
N ASP A 247 -7.27 -24.40 -19.24
CA ASP A 247 -7.82 -24.53 -17.90
C ASP A 247 -9.32 -24.83 -18.00
N GLY A 248 -9.67 -26.12 -18.07
CA GLY A 248 -11.03 -26.59 -18.24
C GLY A 248 -11.66 -26.15 -19.55
N ASP A 249 -12.67 -25.30 -19.50
CA ASP A 249 -13.44 -24.80 -20.65
C ASP A 249 -12.91 -23.47 -21.21
N LYS A 250 -11.67 -23.07 -20.85
CA LYS A 250 -11.07 -21.79 -21.22
C LYS A 250 -9.59 -21.94 -21.62
N LEU A 251 -9.12 -20.98 -22.45
CA LEU A 251 -7.70 -20.77 -22.74
C LEU A 251 -7.24 -19.47 -22.07
N ILE A 252 -6.04 -19.50 -21.52
CA ILE A 252 -5.31 -18.33 -21.07
C ILE A 252 -4.16 -18.13 -22.05
N VAL A 253 -4.20 -17.04 -22.80
CA VAL A 253 -3.28 -16.74 -23.90
C VAL A 253 -2.39 -15.58 -23.52
N SER A 254 -1.06 -15.75 -23.57
CA SER A 254 -0.06 -14.70 -23.35
C SER A 254 0.54 -14.23 -24.67
N GLY A 255 0.93 -12.96 -24.74
CA GLY A 255 1.66 -12.39 -25.87
C GLY A 255 0.79 -12.06 -27.09
N MET A 256 -0.53 -11.99 -26.89
CA MET A 256 -1.47 -11.59 -27.93
C MET A 256 -2.60 -10.75 -27.36
N ASP A 257 -3.01 -9.68 -28.06
CA ASP A 257 -4.10 -8.81 -27.65
C ASP A 257 -5.47 -9.44 -27.96
N SER A 258 -6.50 -9.03 -27.19
CA SER A 258 -7.87 -9.54 -27.34
C SER A 258 -8.44 -9.29 -28.72
N GLU A 259 -8.16 -8.12 -29.31
CA GLU A 259 -8.61 -7.73 -30.64
C GLU A 259 -8.13 -8.75 -31.68
N LYS A 260 -6.85 -9.09 -31.65
CA LYS A 260 -6.25 -10.03 -32.59
C LYS A 260 -6.77 -11.46 -32.41
N ILE A 261 -6.99 -11.87 -31.17
CA ILE A 261 -7.62 -13.18 -30.88
C ILE A 261 -9.05 -13.18 -31.40
N GLY A 262 -9.81 -12.09 -31.23
CA GLY A 262 -11.16 -11.94 -31.75
C GLY A 262 -11.24 -12.02 -33.26
N GLU A 263 -10.33 -11.37 -33.98
CA GLU A 263 -10.22 -11.44 -35.46
C GLU A 263 -9.90 -12.87 -35.95
N ILE A 264 -8.97 -13.54 -35.26
CA ILE A 264 -8.61 -14.92 -35.60
C ILE A 264 -9.79 -15.87 -35.37
N ALA A 265 -10.51 -15.72 -34.26
CA ALA A 265 -11.70 -16.51 -33.95
C ALA A 265 -12.79 -16.31 -35.04
N ALA A 266 -13.06 -15.08 -35.42
CA ALA A 266 -14.03 -14.73 -36.45
C ALA A 266 -13.62 -15.31 -37.83
N ALA A 267 -12.34 -15.19 -38.20
CA ALA A 267 -11.81 -15.75 -39.46
C ALA A 267 -11.92 -17.28 -39.53
N ASN A 268 -11.92 -17.96 -38.38
CA ASN A 268 -12.05 -19.43 -38.30
C ASN A 268 -13.49 -19.88 -37.95
N GLY A 269 -14.46 -18.97 -37.95
CA GLY A 269 -15.88 -19.29 -37.67
C GLY A 269 -16.11 -19.75 -36.21
N ALA A 270 -15.22 -19.43 -35.29
CA ALA A 270 -15.35 -19.80 -33.89
C ALA A 270 -16.20 -18.80 -33.13
N VAL A 271 -17.18 -19.28 -32.37
CA VAL A 271 -18.03 -18.45 -31.49
C VAL A 271 -17.29 -18.20 -30.19
N LEU A 272 -17.23 -16.94 -29.78
CA LEU A 272 -16.65 -16.55 -28.48
C LEU A 272 -17.76 -16.36 -27.45
N HIS A 273 -17.67 -17.08 -26.34
CA HIS A 273 -18.52 -16.88 -25.18
C HIS A 273 -17.91 -15.86 -24.23
N GLU A 274 -16.57 -15.77 -24.21
CA GLU A 274 -15.84 -14.78 -23.44
C GLU A 274 -14.50 -14.48 -24.10
N LEU A 275 -14.15 -13.20 -24.16
CA LEU A 275 -12.85 -12.71 -24.59
C LEU A 275 -12.48 -11.54 -23.69
N SER A 276 -11.73 -11.82 -22.62
CA SER A 276 -11.46 -10.86 -21.56
C SER A 276 -9.96 -10.68 -21.36
N PRO A 277 -9.42 -9.46 -21.58
CA PRO A 277 -8.05 -9.15 -21.19
C PRO A 277 -7.92 -9.31 -19.67
N GLN A 278 -7.01 -10.16 -19.26
CA GLN A 278 -6.64 -10.33 -17.85
C GLN A 278 -5.36 -9.52 -17.60
N ARG A 279 -5.49 -8.45 -16.86
CA ARG A 279 -4.32 -7.72 -16.35
C ARG A 279 -3.85 -8.43 -15.10
N GLY A 280 -2.53 -8.59 -14.96
CA GLY A 280 -1.97 -9.11 -13.73
C GLY A 280 -2.38 -8.25 -12.53
N SER A 281 -2.48 -8.87 -11.39
CA SER A 281 -2.77 -8.17 -10.13
C SER A 281 -1.50 -7.66 -9.46
N LEU A 282 -1.63 -6.64 -8.62
CA LEU A 282 -0.52 -6.17 -7.79
C LEU A 282 -0.05 -7.28 -6.83
N GLU A 283 -0.97 -8.16 -6.41
CA GLU A 283 -0.68 -9.33 -5.57
C GLU A 283 0.23 -10.33 -6.29
N GLU A 284 -0.09 -10.69 -7.53
CA GLU A 284 0.73 -11.59 -8.34
C GLU A 284 2.12 -11.01 -8.59
N ALA A 285 2.17 -9.74 -9.00
CA ALA A 285 3.41 -8.99 -9.20
C ALA A 285 4.27 -8.97 -7.93
N PHE A 286 3.65 -8.71 -6.79
CA PHE A 286 4.34 -8.66 -5.52
C PHE A 286 4.90 -10.03 -5.12
N ILE A 287 4.11 -11.11 -5.20
CA ILE A 287 4.55 -12.47 -4.87
C ILE A 287 5.73 -12.88 -5.77
N GLN A 288 5.65 -12.59 -7.07
CA GLN A 288 6.68 -12.96 -8.03
C GLN A 288 8.00 -12.24 -7.75
N LEU A 289 7.96 -10.94 -7.41
CA LEU A 289 9.14 -10.13 -7.15
C LEU A 289 9.69 -10.28 -5.73
N THR A 290 8.88 -10.73 -4.76
CA THR A 290 9.27 -10.84 -3.36
C THR A 290 9.41 -12.27 -2.86
N GLY A 291 9.17 -13.29 -3.69
CA GLY A 291 9.11 -14.71 -3.29
C GLY A 291 10.31 -15.16 -2.46
N ASP A 292 11.53 -14.69 -2.75
CA ASP A 292 12.77 -14.99 -2.01
C ASP A 292 12.97 -14.09 -0.76
N SER A 293 12.13 -13.07 -0.57
CA SER A 293 12.29 -12.04 0.46
C SER A 293 11.34 -12.20 1.66
N VAL A 294 10.46 -13.20 1.65
CA VAL A 294 9.49 -13.46 2.74
C VAL A 294 10.15 -14.36 3.80
N GLU A 295 10.18 -13.90 5.06
CA GLU A 295 10.79 -14.65 6.18
C GLU A 295 9.95 -15.84 6.66
N TYR A 296 8.65 -15.87 6.36
CA TYR A 296 7.71 -16.90 6.84
C TYR A 296 6.98 -17.54 5.67
N HIS A 297 7.50 -18.67 5.18
CA HIS A 297 6.70 -19.61 4.43
C HIS A 297 5.81 -20.37 5.42
N ALA A 298 4.50 -20.22 5.35
CA ALA A 298 3.60 -21.17 5.98
C ALA A 298 3.85 -22.53 5.31
N GLY A 299 4.59 -23.41 5.96
CA GLY A 299 4.81 -24.76 5.49
C GLY A 299 3.46 -25.45 5.38
N LEU A 300 3.00 -25.71 4.18
CA LEU A 300 1.98 -26.73 3.94
C LEU A 300 2.64 -28.07 4.31
N GLY A 301 2.52 -28.45 5.58
CA GLY A 301 2.95 -29.75 6.07
C GLY A 301 2.20 -30.82 5.29
N ASN A 302 2.91 -31.59 4.49
CA ASN A 302 2.48 -32.87 4.00
C ASN A 302 2.20 -33.77 5.22
N HIS A 303 1.00 -33.75 5.74
CA HIS A 303 0.48 -34.82 6.58
C HIS A 303 0.18 -36.01 5.66
N GLN A 304 1.17 -36.87 5.45
CA GLN A 304 0.87 -38.26 5.13
C GLN A 304 0.25 -38.90 6.37
N PRO A 305 -0.95 -39.47 6.29
CA PRO A 305 -1.48 -40.27 7.37
C PRO A 305 -0.65 -41.58 7.45
N ASP A 306 0.05 -41.75 8.57
CA ASP A 306 0.65 -43.03 8.93
C ASP A 306 -0.44 -44.09 9.02
N LEU A 307 -0.41 -45.02 8.08
CA LEU A 307 -1.15 -46.26 8.13
C LEU A 307 -0.63 -47.09 9.32
N VAL A 308 -1.33 -47.01 10.44
CA VAL A 308 -1.16 -47.95 11.57
C VAL A 308 -1.59 -49.33 11.08
N THR A 309 -0.65 -50.16 10.71
CA THR A 309 -0.83 -51.62 10.60
C THR A 309 -0.99 -52.22 12.00
N SER A 310 -2.22 -52.56 12.34
CA SER A 310 -2.52 -53.46 13.44
C SER A 310 -2.00 -54.87 13.08
N GLY A 311 -1.05 -55.35 13.88
CA GLY A 311 -0.54 -56.70 13.81
C GLY A 311 -0.32 -57.27 15.21
N LYS A 312 -1.27 -58.12 15.62
CA LYS A 312 -1.24 -59.10 16.71
C LYS A 312 -1.19 -58.59 18.13
#